data_c16cc0aeee7f0fa7064bc30a0dd5347f
#
_entry.id   c16cc0aeee7f0fa7064bc30a0dd5347f
#
_cell.length_a   1.000
_cell.length_b   1.000
_cell.length_c   1.000
_cell.angle_alpha   90.00
_cell.angle_beta   90.00
_cell.angle_gamma   90.00
#
_symmetry.space_group_name_H-M   'P 1'
#
loop_
_entity.id
_entity.type
_entity.pdbx_description
1 polymer ?
#
loop_
_entity_poly.entity_id
_entity_poly.type
_entity_poly.pdbx_seq_one_letter_code
_entity_poly.pdbx_strand_id
1 'polypeptide(L)'
;MVERWKITIPQLTGGRTRRAYVYLPTGYEEGDGRYPVMYMFDGHNLFSDEEAAFGKSWGLSDYLDYTDTQLIIAAVECDTVGNGRLEEYSPLNFTLPDGTFIRGRGKKYMDWLVGEFKPFIDAGFRTLPDRLNTAIGGSSMGGLMTLYA
;
A
#
# COMPACT_ATOMS: atom_id res chain seq x y z
N MET A 1 15.87 3.61 2.67
CA MET A 1 15.87 3.60 1.18
C MET A 1 14.50 3.22 0.67
N VAL A 2 14.01 3.80 -0.46
CA VAL A 2 12.70 3.47 -1.06
C VAL A 2 12.90 2.89 -2.45
N GLU A 3 12.51 1.64 -2.65
CA GLU A 3 12.46 0.99 -3.96
C GLU A 3 11.10 1.21 -4.62
N ARG A 4 11.08 1.27 -5.95
CA ARG A 4 9.89 1.50 -6.77
C ARG A 4 9.91 0.63 -8.02
N TRP A 5 8.78 0.00 -8.32
CA TRP A 5 8.61 -0.76 -9.58
C TRP A 5 7.16 -0.73 -10.04
N LYS A 6 6.90 -1.19 -11.26
CA LYS A 6 5.55 -1.28 -11.81
C LYS A 6 4.98 -2.68 -11.63
N ILE A 7 3.71 -2.73 -11.25
CA ILE A 7 2.92 -3.95 -11.14
C ILE A 7 1.59 -3.80 -11.87
N THR A 8 0.90 -4.91 -12.08
CA THR A 8 -0.51 -4.95 -12.46
C THR A 8 -1.31 -5.65 -11.38
N ILE A 9 -2.59 -5.29 -11.24
CA ILE A 9 -3.57 -6.03 -10.45
C ILE A 9 -4.69 -6.43 -11.42
N PRO A 10 -4.55 -7.58 -12.13
CA PRO A 10 -5.47 -7.96 -13.19
C PRO A 10 -6.92 -8.06 -12.74
N GLN A 11 -7.16 -8.48 -11.52
CA GLN A 11 -8.49 -8.64 -10.92
C GLN A 11 -9.23 -7.30 -10.76
N LEU A 12 -8.51 -6.18 -10.72
CA LEU A 12 -9.05 -4.84 -10.53
C LEU A 12 -8.98 -3.98 -11.78
N THR A 13 -7.83 -3.93 -12.42
CA THR A 13 -7.54 -2.97 -13.50
C THR A 13 -6.90 -3.61 -14.74
N GLY A 14 -6.99 -4.94 -14.88
CA GLY A 14 -6.45 -5.65 -16.05
C GLY A 14 -4.97 -5.39 -16.27
N GLY A 15 -4.60 -5.01 -17.48
CA GLY A 15 -3.21 -4.74 -17.86
C GLY A 15 -2.68 -3.36 -17.48
N ARG A 16 -3.47 -2.48 -16.86
CA ARG A 16 -2.98 -1.17 -16.41
C ARG A 16 -1.93 -1.33 -15.32
N THR A 17 -0.79 -0.67 -15.50
CA THR A 17 0.28 -0.68 -14.50
C THR A 17 0.04 0.38 -13.44
N ARG A 18 0.50 0.09 -12.22
CA ARG A 18 0.59 1.03 -11.11
C ARG A 18 1.92 0.85 -10.39
N ARG A 19 2.33 1.83 -9.61
CA ARG A 19 3.59 1.75 -8.86
C ARG A 19 3.41 1.00 -7.56
N ALA A 20 4.37 0.14 -7.26
CA ALA A 20 4.58 -0.45 -5.95
C ALA A 20 5.83 0.16 -5.31
N TYR A 21 5.84 0.20 -3.99
CA TYR A 21 6.86 0.84 -3.18
C TYR A 21 7.28 -0.09 -2.04
N VAL A 22 8.56 -0.13 -1.76
CA VAL A 22 9.06 -0.72 -0.51
C VAL A 22 10.07 0.25 0.11
N TYR A 23 9.82 0.67 1.34
CA TYR A 23 10.83 1.30 2.18
C TYR A 23 11.58 0.23 2.96
N LEU A 24 12.89 0.29 2.90
CA LEU A 24 13.81 -0.55 3.66
C LEU A 24 14.49 0.28 4.75
N PRO A 25 14.53 -0.19 6.01
CA PRO A 25 15.08 0.57 7.13
C PRO A 25 16.60 0.76 7.01
N THR A 26 17.10 1.74 7.74
CA THR A 26 18.54 2.00 7.84
C THR A 26 19.27 0.73 8.28
N GLY A 27 20.40 0.43 7.63
CA GLY A 27 21.19 -0.78 7.91
C GLY A 27 20.68 -2.07 7.25
N TYR A 28 19.59 -1.99 6.46
CA TYR A 28 19.07 -3.19 5.79
C TYR A 28 20.12 -3.86 4.90
N GLU A 29 20.86 -3.12 4.10
CA GLU A 29 21.86 -3.69 3.16
C GLU A 29 23.10 -4.29 3.87
N GLU A 30 23.47 -3.77 5.04
CA GLU A 30 24.67 -4.18 5.78
C GLU A 30 24.44 -5.39 6.69
N GLY A 31 23.17 -5.76 6.92
CA GLY A 31 22.81 -6.84 7.85
C GLY A 31 22.09 -7.99 7.19
N ASP A 32 21.79 -9.00 7.99
CA ASP A 32 21.00 -10.18 7.62
C ASP A 32 19.69 -10.31 8.43
N GLY A 33 19.36 -9.30 9.23
CA GLY A 33 18.17 -9.24 10.06
C GLY A 33 16.88 -9.30 9.24
N ARG A 34 15.79 -9.77 9.89
CA ARG A 34 14.45 -9.78 9.35
C ARG A 34 13.60 -8.74 10.08
N TYR A 35 12.64 -8.17 9.36
CA TYR A 35 11.91 -7.00 9.83
C TYR A 35 10.39 -7.22 9.78
N PRO A 36 9.63 -6.64 10.71
CA PRO A 36 8.18 -6.56 10.59
C PRO A 36 7.81 -5.73 9.36
N VAL A 37 6.61 -5.94 8.83
CA VAL A 37 6.11 -5.25 7.62
C VAL A 37 4.80 -4.54 7.92
N MET A 38 4.72 -3.29 7.52
CA MET A 38 3.46 -2.55 7.47
C MET A 38 3.05 -2.33 6.01
N TYR A 39 1.89 -2.85 5.64
CA TYR A 39 1.27 -2.63 4.34
C TYR A 39 0.48 -1.33 4.38
N MET A 40 0.69 -0.45 3.39
CA MET A 40 0.06 0.86 3.37
C MET A 40 -0.72 1.06 2.08
N PHE A 41 -1.94 1.60 2.21
CA PHE A 41 -2.73 2.08 1.07
C PHE A 41 -2.17 3.42 0.56
N ASP A 42 -2.51 3.76 -0.69
CA ASP A 42 -2.09 5.03 -1.32
C ASP A 42 -0.56 5.25 -1.33
N GLY A 43 0.19 4.26 -1.77
CA GLY A 43 1.65 4.28 -1.74
C GLY A 43 2.30 5.52 -2.35
N HIS A 44 1.68 6.13 -3.36
CA HIS A 44 2.16 7.35 -4.00
C HIS A 44 2.17 8.59 -3.08
N ASN A 45 1.40 8.57 -1.97
CA ASN A 45 1.34 9.68 -1.01
C ASN A 45 2.38 9.58 0.12
N LEU A 46 3.15 8.50 0.21
CA LEU A 46 3.91 8.21 1.42
C LEU A 46 5.29 8.85 1.47
N PHE A 47 6.02 8.91 0.35
CA PHE A 47 7.45 9.10 0.38
C PHE A 47 7.98 10.36 -0.32
N SER A 48 7.34 10.83 -1.39
CA SER A 48 7.83 11.94 -2.22
C SER A 48 6.72 12.93 -2.55
N ASP A 49 6.99 14.22 -2.39
CA ASP A 49 6.06 15.28 -2.75
C ASP A 49 5.73 15.28 -4.26
N GLU A 50 6.69 14.89 -5.10
CA GLU A 50 6.53 14.81 -6.56
C GLU A 50 5.53 13.72 -6.99
N GLU A 51 5.42 12.65 -6.20
CA GLU A 51 4.53 11.51 -6.48
C GLU A 51 3.15 11.68 -5.83
N ALA A 52 3.06 12.49 -4.79
CA ALA A 52 1.85 12.66 -4.00
C ALA A 52 0.72 13.35 -4.78
N ALA A 53 -0.51 12.86 -4.61
CA ALA A 53 -1.70 13.34 -5.32
C ALA A 53 -1.95 14.85 -5.17
N PHE A 54 -1.58 15.43 -4.04
CA PHE A 54 -1.76 16.85 -3.73
C PHE A 54 -0.44 17.62 -3.60
N GLY A 55 0.65 17.08 -4.13
CA GLY A 55 1.97 17.72 -4.10
C GLY A 55 2.62 17.77 -2.73
N LYS A 56 2.08 17.02 -1.75
CA LYS A 56 2.66 16.89 -0.40
C LYS A 56 2.52 15.46 0.09
N SER A 57 3.65 14.82 0.32
CA SER A 57 3.73 13.46 0.87
C SER A 57 3.66 13.46 2.40
N TRP A 58 3.53 12.26 2.97
CA TRP A 58 3.62 12.07 4.42
C TRP A 58 5.06 12.20 4.94
N GLY A 59 6.07 12.21 4.06
CA GLY A 59 7.48 12.21 4.46
C GLY A 59 7.86 10.99 5.30
N LEU A 60 7.21 9.84 5.03
CA LEU A 60 7.29 8.68 5.90
C LEU A 60 8.70 8.09 5.95
N SER A 61 9.42 8.06 4.84
CA SER A 61 10.80 7.57 4.82
C SER A 61 11.73 8.42 5.70
N ASP A 62 11.62 9.75 5.60
CA ASP A 62 12.44 10.68 6.38
C ASP A 62 12.16 10.53 7.88
N TYR A 63 10.88 10.36 8.24
CA TYR A 63 10.49 10.12 9.63
C TYR A 63 11.04 8.80 10.17
N LEU A 64 10.94 7.72 9.40
CA LEU A 64 11.42 6.40 9.81
C LEU A 64 12.94 6.37 9.90
N ASP A 65 13.66 7.02 8.99
CA ASP A 65 15.11 7.18 9.05
C ASP A 65 15.53 8.01 10.26
N TYR A 66 14.85 9.12 10.53
CA TYR A 66 15.14 9.99 11.69
C TYR A 66 14.93 9.26 13.03
N THR A 67 13.90 8.42 13.12
CA THR A 67 13.60 7.67 14.35
C THR A 67 14.31 6.33 14.44
N ASP A 68 15.11 5.96 13.43
CA ASP A 68 15.75 4.65 13.28
C ASP A 68 14.77 3.49 13.50
N THR A 69 13.55 3.65 12.95
CA THR A 69 12.49 2.64 13.09
C THR A 69 12.77 1.44 12.19
N GLN A 70 12.97 0.28 12.77
CA GLN A 70 13.32 -0.96 12.09
C GLN A 70 12.08 -1.69 11.56
N LEU A 71 11.53 -1.19 10.45
CA LEU A 71 10.26 -1.60 9.85
C LEU A 71 10.35 -1.50 8.32
N ILE A 72 9.84 -2.50 7.62
CA ILE A 72 9.61 -2.43 6.16
C ILE A 72 8.21 -1.84 5.93
N ILE A 73 8.10 -0.87 5.01
CA ILE A 73 6.80 -0.43 4.49
C ILE A 73 6.64 -0.99 3.08
N ALA A 74 5.56 -1.70 2.84
CA ALA A 74 5.18 -2.16 1.50
C ALA A 74 3.86 -1.50 1.09
N ALA A 75 3.82 -0.85 -0.07
CA ALA A 75 2.68 -0.05 -0.48
C ALA A 75 2.44 -0.11 -1.98
N VAL A 76 1.22 0.18 -2.39
CA VAL A 76 0.83 0.23 -3.80
C VAL A 76 0.03 1.51 -4.05
N GLU A 77 0.27 2.12 -5.20
CA GLU A 77 -0.53 3.23 -5.72
C GLU A 77 -1.98 2.79 -5.92
N CYS A 78 -2.95 3.62 -5.55
CA CYS A 78 -4.36 3.33 -5.84
C CYS A 78 -4.65 3.42 -7.34
N ASP A 79 -5.84 2.95 -7.76
CA ASP A 79 -6.36 3.26 -9.09
C ASP A 79 -6.69 4.75 -9.17
N THR A 80 -5.97 5.47 -10.03
CA THR A 80 -6.12 6.92 -10.20
C THR A 80 -7.09 7.31 -11.31
N VAL A 81 -7.72 6.35 -11.98
CA VAL A 81 -8.65 6.58 -13.10
C VAL A 81 -10.09 6.63 -12.60
N GLY A 82 -10.79 7.74 -12.85
CA GLY A 82 -12.20 7.90 -12.49
C GLY A 82 -12.45 7.67 -11.00
N ASN A 83 -13.44 6.84 -10.68
CA ASN A 83 -13.79 6.45 -9.32
C ASN A 83 -13.07 5.18 -8.84
N GLY A 84 -12.02 4.75 -9.53
CA GLY A 84 -11.33 3.49 -9.26
C GLY A 84 -10.85 3.34 -7.81
N ARG A 85 -10.31 4.42 -7.21
CA ARG A 85 -9.90 4.40 -5.81
C ARG A 85 -11.08 4.16 -4.85
N LEU A 86 -12.22 4.80 -5.08
CA LEU A 86 -13.44 4.60 -4.28
C LEU A 86 -13.96 3.17 -4.41
N GLU A 87 -13.88 2.60 -5.61
CA GLU A 87 -14.31 1.22 -5.85
C GLU A 87 -13.40 0.21 -5.15
N GLU A 88 -12.10 0.28 -5.39
CA GLU A 88 -11.17 -0.71 -4.83
C GLU A 88 -10.95 -0.58 -3.32
N TYR A 89 -11.20 0.60 -2.74
CA TYR A 89 -11.08 0.86 -1.30
C TYR A 89 -12.41 0.89 -0.57
N SER A 90 -13.44 0.30 -1.14
CA SER A 90 -14.72 0.12 -0.44
C SER A 90 -15.08 -1.36 -0.33
N PRO A 91 -15.34 -1.87 0.88
CA PRO A 91 -15.85 -3.22 1.09
C PRO A 91 -17.31 -3.38 0.65
N LEU A 92 -18.06 -2.28 0.53
CA LEU A 92 -19.49 -2.25 0.25
C LEU A 92 -19.80 -1.35 -0.94
N ASN A 93 -20.91 -1.65 -1.64
CA ASN A 93 -21.47 -0.74 -2.62
C ASN A 93 -22.07 0.49 -1.92
N PHE A 94 -21.96 1.66 -2.53
CA PHE A 94 -22.60 2.88 -2.04
C PHE A 94 -22.88 3.86 -3.17
N THR A 95 -23.67 4.88 -2.87
CA THR A 95 -24.01 5.94 -3.83
C THR A 95 -23.50 7.27 -3.31
N LEU A 96 -22.81 8.02 -4.17
CA LEU A 96 -22.36 9.38 -3.87
C LEU A 96 -23.55 10.35 -3.78
N PRO A 97 -23.40 11.52 -3.15
CA PRO A 97 -24.48 12.52 -3.05
C PRO A 97 -25.02 12.99 -4.40
N ASP A 98 -24.23 12.93 -5.47
CA ASP A 98 -24.63 13.28 -6.84
C ASP A 98 -25.36 12.15 -7.57
N GLY A 99 -25.62 11.01 -6.92
CA GLY A 99 -26.30 9.85 -7.49
C GLY A 99 -25.37 8.83 -8.16
N THR A 100 -24.07 9.08 -8.22
CA THR A 100 -23.10 8.14 -8.81
C THR A 100 -23.02 6.88 -7.96
N PHE A 101 -23.26 5.72 -8.56
CA PHE A 101 -23.13 4.42 -7.90
C PHE A 101 -21.68 3.97 -7.91
N ILE A 102 -21.18 3.58 -6.73
CA ILE A 102 -19.83 3.03 -6.53
C ILE A 102 -19.96 1.55 -6.17
N ARG A 103 -19.38 0.71 -7.01
CA ARG A 103 -19.31 -0.72 -6.74
C ARG A 103 -18.13 -1.03 -5.83
N GLY A 104 -18.38 -1.56 -4.63
CA GLY A 104 -17.33 -1.94 -3.69
C GLY A 104 -16.55 -3.17 -4.16
N ARG A 105 -15.25 -3.01 -4.33
CA ARG A 105 -14.30 -4.05 -4.76
C ARG A 105 -13.22 -4.32 -3.71
N GLY A 106 -13.44 -3.85 -2.50
CA GLY A 106 -12.46 -3.94 -1.41
C GLY A 106 -12.08 -5.38 -1.06
N LYS A 107 -13.06 -6.31 -1.13
CA LYS A 107 -12.74 -7.73 -0.93
C LYS A 107 -11.75 -8.25 -1.96
N LYS A 108 -11.92 -7.93 -3.24
CA LYS A 108 -10.97 -8.32 -4.30
C LYS A 108 -9.58 -7.75 -4.07
N TYR A 109 -9.51 -6.49 -3.61
CA TYR A 109 -8.24 -5.86 -3.27
C TYR A 109 -7.54 -6.60 -2.12
N MET A 110 -8.26 -6.92 -1.04
CA MET A 110 -7.69 -7.64 0.10
C MET A 110 -7.29 -9.08 -0.26
N ASP A 111 -8.10 -9.78 -1.07
CA ASP A 111 -7.76 -11.12 -1.56
C ASP A 111 -6.44 -11.09 -2.36
N TRP A 112 -6.24 -10.08 -3.20
CA TRP A 112 -4.99 -9.87 -3.92
C TRP A 112 -3.84 -9.50 -2.98
N LEU A 113 -4.05 -8.54 -2.08
CA LEU A 113 -3.01 -8.09 -1.14
C LEU A 113 -2.46 -9.24 -0.31
N VAL A 114 -3.34 -10.04 0.25
CA VAL A 114 -2.98 -11.17 1.13
C VAL A 114 -2.49 -12.38 0.33
N GLY A 115 -3.12 -12.67 -0.81
CA GLY A 115 -2.85 -13.88 -1.59
C GLY A 115 -1.70 -13.75 -2.60
N GLU A 116 -1.38 -12.53 -3.03
CA GLU A 116 -0.36 -12.31 -4.07
C GLU A 116 0.72 -11.30 -3.65
N PHE A 117 0.34 -10.10 -3.24
CA PHE A 117 1.32 -9.04 -2.94
C PHE A 117 2.14 -9.36 -1.69
N LYS A 118 1.50 -9.76 -0.60
CA LYS A 118 2.23 -10.14 0.62
C LYS A 118 3.20 -11.30 0.38
N PRO A 119 2.82 -12.43 -0.25
CA PRO A 119 3.78 -13.49 -0.58
C PRO A 119 4.95 -13.02 -1.46
N PHE A 120 4.69 -12.11 -2.40
CA PHE A 120 5.75 -11.51 -3.24
C PHE A 120 6.75 -10.71 -2.39
N ILE A 121 6.26 -9.89 -1.47
CA ILE A 121 7.10 -9.11 -0.55
C ILE A 121 7.90 -10.05 0.37
N ASP A 122 7.27 -11.06 0.93
CA ASP A 122 7.93 -12.02 1.83
C ASP A 122 9.01 -12.84 1.12
N ALA A 123 8.84 -13.12 -0.18
CA ALA A 123 9.84 -13.83 -0.98
C ALA A 123 11.01 -12.94 -1.41
N GLY A 124 10.75 -11.65 -1.64
CA GLY A 124 11.75 -10.71 -2.18
C GLY A 124 12.56 -9.96 -1.12
N PHE A 125 12.05 -9.87 0.12
CA PHE A 125 12.64 -9.08 1.19
C PHE A 125 12.77 -9.89 2.48
N ARG A 126 13.68 -9.47 3.37
CA ARG A 126 13.88 -10.14 4.66
C ARG A 126 12.80 -9.71 5.67
N THR A 127 11.63 -10.29 5.52
CA THR A 127 10.47 -10.03 6.37
C THR A 127 10.34 -11.03 7.52
N LEU A 128 9.59 -10.64 8.55
CA LEU A 128 8.97 -11.52 9.53
C LEU A 128 7.52 -11.72 9.09
N PRO A 129 7.18 -12.85 8.43
CA PRO A 129 5.92 -12.97 7.69
C PRO A 129 4.70 -13.30 8.55
N ASP A 130 4.89 -13.56 9.83
CA ASP A 130 3.82 -13.96 10.74
C ASP A 130 2.90 -12.78 11.12
N ARG A 131 1.72 -13.13 11.66
CA ARG A 131 0.67 -12.16 12.01
C ARG A 131 1.13 -11.09 13.01
N LEU A 132 1.96 -11.45 13.98
CA LEU A 132 2.40 -10.51 15.03
C LEU A 132 3.36 -9.47 14.50
N ASN A 133 4.00 -9.75 13.38
CA ASN A 133 4.95 -8.88 12.69
C ASN A 133 4.39 -8.26 11.40
N THR A 134 3.06 -8.30 11.22
CA THR A 134 2.38 -7.76 10.03
C THR A 134 1.33 -6.74 10.46
N ALA A 135 1.41 -5.55 9.90
CA ALA A 135 0.45 -4.48 10.12
C ALA A 135 -0.10 -3.95 8.79
N ILE A 136 -1.24 -3.27 8.86
CA ILE A 136 -1.85 -2.58 7.72
C ILE A 136 -2.29 -1.19 8.17
N GLY A 137 -2.23 -0.21 7.27
CA GLY A 137 -2.63 1.16 7.58
C GLY A 137 -2.98 1.98 6.36
N GLY A 138 -3.69 3.07 6.58
CA GLY A 138 -4.09 4.01 5.54
C GLY A 138 -4.91 5.15 6.09
N SER A 139 -5.21 6.13 5.25
CA SER A 139 -6.06 7.27 5.59
C SER A 139 -7.31 7.32 4.72
N SER A 140 -8.37 8.01 5.19
CA SER A 140 -9.63 8.17 4.45
C SER A 140 -10.19 6.81 4.02
N MET A 141 -10.39 6.58 2.72
CA MET A 141 -10.82 5.28 2.18
C MET A 141 -9.81 4.15 2.49
N GLY A 142 -8.50 4.45 2.51
CA GLY A 142 -7.48 3.52 2.98
C GLY A 142 -7.61 3.16 4.45
N GLY A 143 -8.05 4.11 5.29
CA GLY A 143 -8.40 3.87 6.69
C GLY A 143 -9.60 2.95 6.84
N LEU A 144 -10.64 3.12 6.01
CA LEU A 144 -11.80 2.22 5.95
C LEU A 144 -11.35 0.79 5.61
N MET A 145 -10.48 0.63 4.62
CA MET A 145 -9.94 -0.68 4.25
C MET A 145 -9.09 -1.29 5.37
N THR A 146 -8.36 -0.47 6.14
CA THR A 146 -7.61 -0.92 7.30
C THR A 146 -8.51 -1.56 8.37
N LEU A 147 -9.69 -0.96 8.60
CA LEU A 147 -10.69 -1.51 9.53
C LEU A 147 -11.37 -2.77 8.99
N TYR A 148 -11.51 -2.86 7.67
CA TYR A 148 -12.11 -4.02 7.01
C TYR A 148 -11.17 -5.23 6.98
N ALA A 149 -9.86 -4.99 6.83
CA ALA A 149 -8.84 -6.03 6.75
C ALA A 149 -8.70 -6.79 8.08
#